data_6baa7f892a1dc59452b3322f682bff4d
#
_entry.id   6baa7f892a1dc59452b3322f682bff4d
#
_cell.length_a   1.000
_cell.length_b   1.000
_cell.length_c   1.000
_cell.angle_alpha   90.00
_cell.angle_beta   90.00
_cell.angle_gamma   90.00
#
_symmetry.space_group_name_H-M   'P 1'
#
loop_
_entity.id
_entity.type
_entity.pdbx_description
1 polymer ?
#
loop_
_entity_poly.entity_id
_entity_poly.type
_entity_poly.pdbx_seq_one_letter_code
_entity_poly.pdbx_strand_id
1 'polypeptide(L)'
;LLLALTSPGNAAFTQVIIEWSGSESPRASETTSREGAIALLQRELTGLQAAGYLEARLDTQWSGAVLKARIISGPRHILGSLVWLPDTTSALRWPEPTRRKVTGQLDPGLLKREADPVLDYLENHGYPFAAFELENLMVQDSTWHLTYRLNAGPKVLLDSLAIRSDDRLPARYISRYIGWKKGQYYNEAAIRRMRIRLTEIPFITIRQTPEIRFHPGEADLFLTLSRKPANTFNGIIGIQPAEDGRTTLTGDIEIRLLNTLQRGEEIYFNWRRLQTQTQELHARTRLPYLFNTPFGTEAWIRIYRRDTTFSQFRGQLALVFDLGHGGTWKAFAEQNSTSRLSRETGTGNFADVSAVLYGLGVSFQRLDYRFNPRRGWMADLEVATGRRESRTPVSGTDEIRTERTANYRYTAAAEAFIPLWQRQTLRIAGKGAALFAPGLSDNELFRIGGLRTIRGIDEESIFARAWACGSLEYRFLLDQNSAVYLYADQSWYEADRKDGLLTDDPVGFGAGVFFDTRAGIFSFNYGLARQFDNPMLLRNARLSFGFSSLF
;
A
#
# COMPACT_ATOMS: atom_id res chain seq x y z
N LEU A 1 0.91 39.12 22.78
CA LEU A 1 0.15 40.38 22.83
C LEU A 1 -0.62 40.54 21.52
N LEU A 2 -1.85 40.00 21.49
CA LEU A 2 -2.80 40.26 20.39
C LEU A 2 -3.44 41.62 20.70
N LEU A 3 -2.95 42.66 20.07
CA LEU A 3 -3.60 43.97 20.12
C LEU A 3 -4.54 44.13 18.92
N ALA A 4 -5.77 44.42 19.26
CA ALA A 4 -6.91 44.73 18.43
C ALA A 4 -6.55 45.46 17.14
N LEU A 5 -6.82 44.83 16.02
CA LEU A 5 -6.78 45.40 14.68
C LEU A 5 -8.21 45.50 14.14
N THR A 6 -8.93 46.52 14.61
CA THR A 6 -10.13 46.99 13.90
C THR A 6 -9.79 48.25 13.15
N SER A 7 -9.69 48.17 11.84
CA SER A 7 -9.89 49.32 10.97
C SER A 7 -10.16 48.88 9.52
N PRO A 8 -11.04 49.56 8.79
CA PRO A 8 -11.58 49.09 7.53
C PRO A 8 -10.72 49.52 6.35
N GLY A 9 -10.69 48.73 5.33
CA GLY A 9 -10.18 49.11 4.02
C GLY A 9 -9.25 48.06 3.41
N ASN A 10 -9.73 47.33 2.43
CA ASN A 10 -8.98 46.49 1.51
C ASN A 10 -8.00 47.36 0.68
N ALA A 11 -6.87 47.74 1.23
CA ALA A 11 -5.78 48.31 0.47
C ALA A 11 -4.72 47.24 0.22
N ALA A 12 -4.45 46.93 -1.04
CA ALA A 12 -3.35 46.10 -1.44
C ALA A 12 -2.04 46.71 -0.92
N PHE A 13 -1.26 45.98 -0.12
CA PHE A 13 0.01 46.46 0.38
C PHE A 13 1.06 46.31 -0.67
N THR A 14 1.86 47.31 -0.78
CA THR A 14 2.95 47.35 -1.74
C THR A 14 4.32 47.30 -1.10
N GLN A 15 4.47 47.67 0.19
CA GLN A 15 5.81 47.77 0.76
C GLN A 15 5.87 47.53 2.27
N VAL A 16 6.85 46.73 2.72
CA VAL A 16 7.26 46.59 4.12
C VAL A 16 8.67 47.12 4.26
N ILE A 17 8.88 48.11 5.11
CA ILE A 17 10.18 48.68 5.40
C ILE A 17 10.62 48.14 6.76
N ILE A 18 11.74 47.41 6.81
CA ILE A 18 12.30 46.85 8.03
C ILE A 18 13.57 47.65 8.39
N GLU A 19 13.55 48.30 9.54
CA GLU A 19 14.68 48.98 10.12
C GLU A 19 15.27 48.15 11.27
N TRP A 20 16.56 47.97 11.26
CA TRP A 20 17.27 47.27 12.33
C TRP A 20 17.90 48.27 13.28
N SER A 21 17.76 48.11 14.58
CA SER A 21 18.45 48.98 15.55
C SER A 21 19.96 48.72 15.45
N GLY A 22 20.71 49.70 14.94
CA GLY A 22 22.16 49.61 14.72
C GLY A 22 22.59 49.38 13.27
N SER A 23 21.70 49.38 12.29
CA SER A 23 22.00 49.32 10.87
C SER A 23 21.63 50.65 10.19
N GLU A 24 22.53 51.18 9.37
CA GLU A 24 22.29 52.46 8.64
C GLU A 24 21.40 52.31 7.41
N SER A 25 21.02 51.09 7.02
CA SER A 25 20.25 50.84 5.80
C SER A 25 19.00 50.02 6.06
N PRO A 26 17.79 50.58 5.87
CA PRO A 26 16.56 49.84 5.95
C PRO A 26 16.44 48.82 4.79
N ARG A 27 15.91 47.61 5.05
CA ARG A 27 15.55 46.67 4.00
C ARG A 27 14.09 46.85 3.63
N ALA A 28 13.83 47.07 2.35
CA ALA A 28 12.48 47.11 1.81
C ALA A 28 12.13 45.73 1.23
N SER A 29 10.93 45.24 1.53
CA SER A 29 10.35 44.02 0.95
C SER A 29 8.95 44.31 0.45
N GLU A 30 8.59 43.73 -0.68
CA GLU A 30 7.25 43.87 -1.25
C GLU A 30 6.36 42.68 -0.84
N THR A 31 5.15 43.00 -0.44
CA THR A 31 4.10 41.98 -0.18
C THR A 31 2.80 42.38 -0.83
N THR A 32 2.02 41.38 -1.21
CA THR A 32 0.73 41.55 -1.90
C THR A 32 -0.46 41.68 -0.97
N SER A 33 -0.25 41.43 0.34
CA SER A 33 -1.35 41.48 1.31
C SER A 33 -0.86 41.87 2.73
N ARG A 34 -1.78 42.35 3.54
CA ARG A 34 -1.55 42.66 4.96
C ARG A 34 -1.13 41.43 5.76
N GLU A 35 -1.74 40.30 5.50
CA GLU A 35 -1.40 39.03 6.12
C GLU A 35 0.01 38.57 5.74
N GLY A 36 0.39 38.75 4.47
CA GLY A 36 1.75 38.48 4.00
C GLY A 36 2.80 39.33 4.69
N ALA A 37 2.52 40.62 4.94
CA ALA A 37 3.40 41.51 5.67
C ALA A 37 3.62 41.09 7.11
N ILE A 38 2.55 40.69 7.81
CA ILE A 38 2.63 40.18 9.19
C ILE A 38 3.40 38.85 9.23
N ALA A 39 3.13 37.92 8.31
CA ALA A 39 3.82 36.65 8.22
C ALA A 39 5.33 36.82 7.97
N LEU A 40 5.72 37.77 7.14
CA LEU A 40 7.13 38.11 6.88
C LEU A 40 7.81 38.60 8.16
N LEU A 41 7.20 39.54 8.89
CA LEU A 41 7.75 40.05 10.15
C LEU A 41 7.84 38.98 11.23
N GLN A 42 6.84 38.12 11.34
CA GLN A 42 6.86 36.97 12.25
C GLN A 42 7.98 36.00 11.93
N ARG A 43 8.22 35.75 10.64
CA ARG A 43 9.34 34.91 10.18
C ARG A 43 10.69 35.51 10.54
N GLU A 44 10.87 36.81 10.35
CA GLU A 44 12.11 37.52 10.74
C GLU A 44 12.34 37.47 12.26
N LEU A 45 11.30 37.74 13.05
CA LEU A 45 11.35 37.62 14.50
C LEU A 45 11.71 36.21 14.98
N THR A 46 11.05 35.21 14.42
CA THR A 46 11.34 33.81 14.74
C THR A 46 12.76 33.43 14.34
N GLY A 47 13.24 33.93 13.20
CA GLY A 47 14.63 33.75 12.76
C GLY A 47 15.65 34.34 13.73
N LEU A 48 15.37 35.52 14.27
CA LEU A 48 16.24 36.16 15.29
C LEU A 48 16.21 35.37 16.60
N GLN A 49 15.04 34.96 17.06
CA GLN A 49 14.92 34.16 18.26
C GLN A 49 15.66 32.83 18.13
N ALA A 50 15.56 32.18 16.97
CA ALA A 50 16.33 30.97 16.64
C ALA A 50 17.85 31.24 16.57
N ALA A 51 18.27 32.47 16.23
CA ALA A 51 19.66 32.89 16.24
C ALA A 51 20.18 33.28 17.65
N GLY A 52 19.35 33.14 18.68
CA GLY A 52 19.71 33.43 20.08
C GLY A 52 19.32 34.81 20.59
N TYR A 53 18.66 35.65 19.80
CA TYR A 53 18.16 36.96 20.23
C TYR A 53 16.77 36.82 20.86
N LEU A 54 16.68 36.24 22.07
CA LEU A 54 15.40 35.89 22.69
C LEU A 54 14.56 37.11 23.07
N GLU A 55 15.18 38.24 23.31
CA GLU A 55 14.52 39.51 23.63
C GLU A 55 14.17 40.34 22.39
N ALA A 56 14.35 39.75 21.21
CA ALA A 56 14.03 40.44 19.95
C ALA A 56 12.54 40.79 19.94
N ARG A 57 12.24 42.04 19.63
CA ARG A 57 10.90 42.59 19.54
C ARG A 57 10.72 43.45 18.30
N LEU A 58 9.47 43.57 17.88
CA LEU A 58 9.05 44.34 16.73
C LEU A 58 8.21 45.54 17.18
N ASP A 59 8.63 46.72 16.86
CA ASP A 59 7.80 47.91 16.91
C ASP A 59 7.27 48.19 15.51
N THR A 60 5.95 48.27 15.33
CA THR A 60 5.36 48.44 14.01
C THR A 60 4.50 49.68 13.94
N GLN A 61 4.61 50.42 12.85
CA GLN A 61 3.81 51.61 12.57
C GLN A 61 3.26 51.58 11.15
N TRP A 62 1.97 51.79 11.04
CA TRP A 62 1.29 51.88 9.76
C TRP A 62 1.26 53.31 9.23
N SER A 63 1.69 53.51 7.96
CA SER A 63 1.59 54.78 7.25
C SER A 63 0.96 54.53 5.89
N GLY A 64 -0.39 54.59 5.80
CA GLY A 64 -1.12 54.28 4.58
C GLY A 64 -0.93 52.81 4.16
N ALA A 65 -0.40 52.58 2.96
CA ALA A 65 -0.10 51.27 2.40
C ALA A 65 1.29 50.73 2.81
N VAL A 66 2.07 51.48 3.60
CA VAL A 66 3.45 51.11 4.01
C VAL A 66 3.43 50.69 5.48
N LEU A 67 3.97 49.48 5.75
CA LEU A 67 4.25 49.00 7.10
C LEU A 67 5.71 49.27 7.42
N LYS A 68 5.96 50.18 8.36
CA LYS A 68 7.31 50.39 8.92
C LYS A 68 7.44 49.49 10.14
N ALA A 69 8.45 48.64 10.15
CA ALA A 69 8.76 47.76 11.26
C ALA A 69 10.18 48.01 11.73
N ARG A 70 10.33 48.31 13.03
CA ARG A 70 11.66 48.45 13.67
C ARG A 70 11.93 47.21 14.49
N ILE A 71 13.00 46.50 14.14
CA ILE A 71 13.46 45.33 14.87
C ILE A 71 14.50 45.75 15.89
N ILE A 72 14.24 45.44 17.16
CA ILE A 72 15.18 45.62 18.29
C ILE A 72 15.62 44.21 18.67
N SER A 73 16.86 43.83 18.32
CA SER A 73 17.37 42.47 18.53
C SER A 73 17.63 42.10 19.99
N GLY A 74 17.98 43.09 20.82
CA GLY A 74 18.45 42.82 22.17
C GLY A 74 19.82 42.11 22.22
N PRO A 75 20.26 41.66 23.41
CA PRO A 75 21.48 40.89 23.56
C PRO A 75 21.34 39.49 22.94
N ARG A 76 22.44 38.97 22.45
CA ARG A 76 22.49 37.59 21.97
C ARG A 76 22.74 36.64 23.14
N HIS A 77 21.81 35.72 23.37
CA HIS A 77 21.93 34.70 24.41
C HIS A 77 22.70 33.48 23.86
N ILE A 78 23.58 32.94 24.66
CA ILE A 78 24.37 31.74 24.36
C ILE A 78 24.09 30.65 25.42
N LEU A 79 24.18 29.39 24.99
CA LEU A 79 24.11 28.24 25.88
C LEU A 79 25.50 27.96 26.45
N GLY A 80 25.71 28.17 27.74
CA GLY A 80 26.95 27.86 28.45
C GLY A 80 27.02 26.38 28.85
N SER A 81 25.89 25.82 29.34
CA SER A 81 25.81 24.39 29.65
C SER A 81 24.38 23.88 29.58
N LEU A 82 24.23 22.64 29.15
CA LEU A 82 22.98 21.87 29.20
C LEU A 82 23.28 20.57 29.91
N VAL A 83 22.62 20.33 31.05
CA VAL A 83 22.80 19.15 31.87
C VAL A 83 21.48 18.39 31.94
N TRP A 84 21.54 17.11 31.61
CA TRP A 84 20.42 16.20 31.74
C TRP A 84 20.63 15.30 32.97
N LEU A 85 19.71 15.37 33.91
CA LEU A 85 19.72 14.53 35.11
C LEU A 85 18.77 13.34 34.95
N PRO A 86 19.20 12.13 35.32
CA PRO A 86 18.35 10.95 35.27
C PRO A 86 17.20 11.05 36.29
N ASP A 87 16.15 10.28 36.07
CA ASP A 87 15.13 10.02 37.07
C ASP A 87 15.73 9.21 38.22
N THR A 88 15.62 9.74 39.44
CA THR A 88 16.16 9.10 40.65
C THR A 88 15.26 7.98 41.18
N THR A 89 14.01 7.91 40.71
CA THR A 89 12.98 6.97 41.22
C THR A 89 12.90 5.68 40.41
N SER A 90 13.47 5.65 39.20
CA SER A 90 13.38 4.49 38.30
C SER A 90 14.73 3.88 38.02
N ALA A 91 14.85 2.55 38.15
CA ALA A 91 16.02 1.76 37.73
C ALA A 91 16.08 1.62 36.18
N LEU A 92 15.63 2.63 35.44
CA LEU A 92 15.55 2.64 34.01
C LEU A 92 16.93 2.82 33.38
N ARG A 93 17.35 1.84 32.58
CA ARG A 93 18.44 2.04 31.60
C ARG A 93 17.84 2.69 30.36
N TRP A 94 18.10 3.94 30.17
CA TRP A 94 17.73 4.70 28.97
C TRP A 94 19.01 5.15 28.26
N PRO A 95 18.98 5.42 26.95
CA PRO A 95 20.11 6.00 26.25
C PRO A 95 20.40 7.36 26.90
N GLU A 96 21.45 7.42 27.74
CA GLU A 96 21.84 8.69 28.35
C GLU A 96 22.10 9.70 27.22
N PRO A 97 21.49 10.91 27.28
CA PRO A 97 21.96 11.99 26.45
C PRO A 97 23.43 12.16 26.80
N THR A 98 24.26 12.13 25.81
CA THR A 98 25.69 12.31 26.01
C THR A 98 25.89 13.57 26.83
N ARG A 99 26.58 13.47 27.98
CA ARG A 99 27.02 14.61 28.80
C ARG A 99 27.98 15.49 27.98
N ARG A 100 27.47 16.09 26.92
CA ARG A 100 28.19 17.08 26.15
C ARG A 100 27.95 18.42 26.84
N LYS A 101 29.02 19.11 27.26
CA LYS A 101 28.97 20.55 27.41
C LYS A 101 28.60 21.10 26.02
N VAL A 102 27.32 21.30 25.80
CA VAL A 102 26.85 21.94 24.59
C VAL A 102 27.05 23.43 24.82
N THR A 103 28.21 23.95 24.41
CA THR A 103 28.45 25.38 24.39
C THR A 103 28.15 25.87 22.99
N GLY A 104 27.29 26.84 22.86
CA GLY A 104 26.95 27.36 21.53
C GLY A 104 25.78 28.32 21.55
N GLN A 105 25.20 28.52 20.39
CA GLN A 105 24.01 29.35 20.23
C GLN A 105 22.83 28.71 21.00
N LEU A 106 22.10 29.51 21.76
CA LEU A 106 20.86 29.08 22.38
C LEU A 106 19.77 28.95 21.30
N ASP A 107 19.55 27.71 20.85
CA ASP A 107 18.56 27.38 19.84
C ASP A 107 17.44 26.57 20.55
N PRO A 108 16.19 27.05 20.59
CA PRO A 108 15.05 26.29 21.17
C PRO A 108 14.88 24.91 20.51
N GLY A 109 15.23 24.77 19.24
CA GLY A 109 15.23 23.49 18.54
C GLY A 109 16.28 22.51 19.05
N LEU A 110 17.37 22.99 19.67
CA LEU A 110 18.38 22.12 20.25
C LEU A 110 17.81 21.29 21.39
N LEU A 111 17.08 21.93 22.33
CA LEU A 111 16.46 21.24 23.46
C LEU A 111 15.54 20.11 22.99
N LYS A 112 14.73 20.40 21.98
CA LYS A 112 13.85 19.39 21.39
C LYS A 112 14.63 18.26 20.73
N ARG A 113 15.65 18.54 19.94
CA ARG A 113 16.48 17.50 19.28
C ARG A 113 17.19 16.58 20.27
N GLU A 114 17.58 17.11 21.44
CA GLU A 114 18.24 16.29 22.48
C GLU A 114 17.20 15.52 23.34
N ALA A 115 16.06 16.10 23.62
CA ALA A 115 15.02 15.50 24.46
C ALA A 115 14.16 14.44 23.71
N ASP A 116 13.76 14.73 22.45
CA ASP A 116 12.83 13.86 21.71
C ASP A 116 13.29 12.40 21.61
N PRO A 117 14.56 12.05 21.31
CA PRO A 117 14.97 10.65 21.25
C PRO A 117 14.81 9.88 22.55
N VAL A 118 15.00 10.56 23.70
CA VAL A 118 14.84 9.97 25.03
C VAL A 118 13.38 9.78 25.35
N LEU A 119 12.55 10.80 25.09
CA LEU A 119 11.11 10.74 25.31
C LEU A 119 10.47 9.70 24.41
N ASP A 120 10.82 9.65 23.12
CA ASP A 120 10.37 8.62 22.18
C ASP A 120 10.74 7.21 22.66
N TYR A 121 11.96 7.03 23.21
CA TYR A 121 12.36 5.76 23.79
C TYR A 121 11.46 5.39 24.97
N LEU A 122 11.24 6.30 25.92
CA LEU A 122 10.44 6.06 27.11
C LEU A 122 8.96 5.81 26.79
N GLU A 123 8.37 6.60 25.90
CA GLU A 123 7.00 6.40 25.40
C GLU A 123 6.83 5.02 24.75
N ASN A 124 7.86 4.51 24.09
CA ASN A 124 7.84 3.17 23.48
C ASN A 124 8.13 2.05 24.49
N HIS A 125 8.49 2.35 25.75
CA HIS A 125 8.82 1.37 26.79
C HIS A 125 7.89 1.44 28.02
N GLY A 126 6.71 2.04 27.84
CA GLY A 126 5.66 2.04 28.85
C GLY A 126 5.51 3.33 29.66
N TYR A 127 6.20 4.39 29.30
CA TYR A 127 6.17 5.66 30.03
C TYR A 127 5.61 6.81 29.18
N PRO A 128 4.28 6.84 28.92
CA PRO A 128 3.65 7.86 28.06
C PRO A 128 3.67 9.28 28.63
N PHE A 129 3.96 9.43 29.92
CA PHE A 129 4.00 10.71 30.63
C PHE A 129 5.43 11.18 30.92
N ALA A 130 6.44 10.53 30.31
CA ALA A 130 7.81 10.95 30.49
C ALA A 130 8.00 12.39 29.99
N ALA A 131 8.63 13.21 30.80
CA ALA A 131 8.90 14.62 30.53
C ALA A 131 10.26 15.04 31.09
N PHE A 132 10.87 16.01 30.46
CA PHE A 132 11.98 16.73 31.05
C PHE A 132 11.47 18.00 31.71
N GLU A 133 11.73 18.15 32.99
CA GLU A 133 11.37 19.30 33.79
C GLU A 133 12.60 20.18 33.99
N LEU A 134 12.45 21.51 33.81
CA LEU A 134 13.53 22.46 34.08
C LEU A 134 13.72 22.57 35.62
N GLU A 135 14.83 22.03 36.10
CA GLU A 135 15.15 22.03 37.54
C GLU A 135 15.90 23.31 37.93
N ASN A 136 16.83 23.76 37.09
CA ASN A 136 17.61 24.97 37.37
C ASN A 136 17.88 25.76 36.10
N LEU A 137 17.75 27.07 36.21
CA LEU A 137 18.09 28.03 35.19
C LEU A 137 18.97 29.11 35.83
N MET A 138 20.21 29.20 35.41
CA MET A 138 21.12 30.31 35.76
C MET A 138 21.46 31.08 34.49
N VAL A 139 21.27 32.40 34.57
CA VAL A 139 21.64 33.32 33.46
C VAL A 139 22.67 34.28 34.01
N GLN A 140 23.87 34.27 33.39
CA GLN A 140 24.97 35.16 33.70
C GLN A 140 25.52 35.80 32.42
N ASP A 141 25.51 37.11 32.32
CA ASP A 141 26.00 37.84 31.16
C ASP A 141 25.50 37.32 29.80
N SER A 142 24.16 37.10 29.69
CA SER A 142 23.49 36.48 28.53
C SER A 142 23.88 35.03 28.24
N THR A 143 24.62 34.38 29.16
CA THR A 143 24.94 32.95 29.09
C THR A 143 23.97 32.14 29.95
N TRP A 144 23.37 31.14 29.33
CA TRP A 144 22.34 30.29 29.96
C TRP A 144 22.95 28.95 30.37
N HIS A 145 22.74 28.59 31.62
CA HIS A 145 23.06 27.28 32.19
C HIS A 145 21.74 26.59 32.56
N LEU A 146 21.44 25.52 31.83
CA LEU A 146 20.18 24.79 31.96
C LEU A 146 20.45 23.42 32.56
N THR A 147 19.64 23.05 33.57
CA THR A 147 19.60 21.70 34.12
C THR A 147 18.18 21.17 34.00
N TYR A 148 18.01 20.11 33.24
CA TYR A 148 16.73 19.40 33.10
C TYR A 148 16.80 18.08 33.85
N ARG A 149 15.75 17.77 34.58
CA ARG A 149 15.54 16.46 35.23
C ARG A 149 14.53 15.66 34.46
N LEU A 150 14.85 14.41 34.16
CA LEU A 150 13.89 13.46 33.63
C LEU A 150 12.91 13.05 34.73
N ASN A 151 11.62 13.18 34.45
CA ASN A 151 10.53 12.58 35.20
C ASN A 151 9.89 11.52 34.28
N ALA A 152 10.13 10.23 34.57
CA ALA A 152 9.60 9.16 33.73
C ALA A 152 8.09 8.95 33.89
N GLY A 153 7.55 9.39 35.03
CA GLY A 153 6.15 9.14 35.35
C GLY A 153 5.83 7.66 35.62
N PRO A 154 4.56 7.30 35.78
CA PRO A 154 4.15 5.91 36.01
C PRO A 154 4.27 5.08 34.76
N LYS A 155 4.66 3.80 34.94
CA LYS A 155 4.64 2.81 33.87
C LYS A 155 3.20 2.35 33.61
N VAL A 156 2.76 2.34 32.36
CA VAL A 156 1.38 2.11 31.94
C VAL A 156 1.24 0.81 31.16
N LEU A 157 0.23 0.01 31.49
CA LEU A 157 -0.17 -1.21 30.77
C LEU A 157 -1.43 -0.95 29.94
N LEU A 158 -1.56 -1.60 28.83
CA LEU A 158 -2.80 -1.61 28.04
C LEU A 158 -3.78 -2.60 28.69
N ASP A 159 -4.94 -2.13 29.16
CA ASP A 159 -5.94 -2.97 29.84
C ASP A 159 -7.08 -3.41 28.92
N SER A 160 -7.84 -2.47 28.38
CA SER A 160 -9.02 -2.80 27.59
C SER A 160 -9.04 -2.19 26.20
N LEU A 161 -9.77 -2.86 25.29
CA LEU A 161 -10.12 -2.37 23.96
C LEU A 161 -11.64 -2.31 23.85
N ALA A 162 -12.20 -1.11 23.80
CA ALA A 162 -13.63 -0.88 23.65
C ALA A 162 -13.94 -0.46 22.20
N ILE A 163 -14.72 -1.27 21.48
CA ILE A 163 -15.21 -0.95 20.13
C ILE A 163 -16.66 -0.49 20.25
N ARG A 164 -16.91 0.79 19.93
CA ARG A 164 -18.24 1.40 19.88
C ARG A 164 -18.71 1.43 18.44
N SER A 165 -19.87 0.84 18.18
CA SER A 165 -20.49 0.80 16.86
C SER A 165 -21.98 0.51 16.99
N ASP A 166 -22.77 1.12 16.10
CA ASP A 166 -24.18 0.78 15.92
C ASP A 166 -24.33 -0.49 15.08
N ASP A 167 -23.27 -0.88 14.37
CA ASP A 167 -23.21 -2.06 13.51
C ASP A 167 -22.56 -3.23 14.24
N ARG A 168 -22.91 -4.44 13.81
CA ARG A 168 -22.24 -5.65 14.26
C ARG A 168 -20.88 -5.78 13.58
N LEU A 169 -19.79 -5.58 14.34
CA LEU A 169 -18.42 -5.67 13.86
C LEU A 169 -17.66 -6.87 14.46
N PRO A 170 -16.71 -7.47 13.72
CA PRO A 170 -15.92 -8.60 14.20
C PRO A 170 -14.81 -8.13 15.16
N ALA A 171 -15.15 -7.85 16.43
CA ALA A 171 -14.23 -7.30 17.41
C ALA A 171 -12.94 -8.13 17.57
N ARG A 172 -13.03 -9.46 17.55
CA ARG A 172 -11.87 -10.37 17.63
C ARG A 172 -10.92 -10.20 16.45
N TYR A 173 -11.48 -10.12 15.24
CA TYR A 173 -10.68 -9.89 14.04
C TYR A 173 -10.00 -8.51 14.09
N ILE A 174 -10.75 -7.45 14.41
CA ILE A 174 -10.24 -6.09 14.48
C ILE A 174 -9.10 -6.00 15.49
N SER A 175 -9.31 -6.51 16.71
CA SER A 175 -8.31 -6.56 17.78
C SER A 175 -7.01 -7.23 17.30
N ARG A 176 -7.12 -8.39 16.65
CA ARG A 176 -5.96 -9.12 16.11
C ARG A 176 -5.27 -8.39 14.97
N TYR A 177 -6.08 -7.89 14.05
CA TYR A 177 -5.56 -7.18 12.87
C TYR A 177 -4.75 -5.94 13.26
N ILE A 178 -5.22 -5.14 14.21
CA ILE A 178 -4.49 -3.97 14.70
C ILE A 178 -3.31 -4.33 15.60
N GLY A 179 -3.20 -5.57 16.05
CA GLY A 179 -2.13 -6.06 16.92
C GLY A 179 -2.33 -5.70 18.40
N TRP A 180 -3.58 -5.48 18.83
CA TRP A 180 -3.91 -5.24 20.23
C TRP A 180 -3.66 -6.48 21.10
N LYS A 181 -3.05 -6.29 22.27
CA LYS A 181 -2.88 -7.32 23.28
C LYS A 181 -3.03 -6.71 24.67
N LYS A 182 -3.95 -7.26 25.47
CA LYS A 182 -4.11 -6.89 26.87
C LYS A 182 -2.83 -7.20 27.67
N GLY A 183 -2.48 -6.33 28.62
CA GLY A 183 -1.34 -6.50 29.52
C GLY A 183 0.03 -6.19 28.91
N GLN A 184 0.08 -5.64 27.70
CA GLN A 184 1.33 -5.11 27.14
C GLN A 184 1.59 -3.71 27.72
N TYR A 185 2.87 -3.39 27.89
CA TYR A 185 3.26 -2.02 28.19
C TYR A 185 2.87 -1.08 27.06
N TYR A 186 2.47 0.13 27.43
CA TYR A 186 2.21 1.21 26.48
C TYR A 186 3.40 1.39 25.52
N ASN A 187 3.07 1.59 24.28
CA ASN A 187 4.07 1.82 23.23
C ASN A 187 3.45 2.75 22.17
N GLU A 188 3.87 4.00 22.12
CA GLU A 188 3.32 5.00 21.22
C GLU A 188 3.47 4.62 19.75
N ALA A 189 4.60 4.05 19.35
CA ALA A 189 4.79 3.58 17.98
C ALA A 189 3.84 2.42 17.63
N ALA A 190 3.51 1.55 18.60
CA ALA A 190 2.50 0.50 18.39
C ALA A 190 1.11 1.09 18.25
N ILE A 191 0.73 2.08 19.07
CA ILE A 191 -0.56 2.78 18.97
C ILE A 191 -0.70 3.50 17.62
N ARG A 192 0.34 4.21 17.18
CA ARG A 192 0.35 4.83 15.84
C ARG A 192 0.18 3.80 14.73
N ARG A 193 0.83 2.64 14.84
CA ARG A 193 0.64 1.52 13.90
C ARG A 193 -0.78 0.96 13.93
N MET A 194 -1.38 0.81 15.11
CA MET A 194 -2.78 0.36 15.25
C MET A 194 -3.75 1.30 14.51
N ARG A 195 -3.55 2.62 14.61
CA ARG A 195 -4.35 3.62 13.88
C ARG A 195 -4.23 3.45 12.37
N ILE A 196 -3.02 3.24 11.86
CA ILE A 196 -2.80 3.00 10.42
C ILE A 196 -3.48 1.70 9.99
N ARG A 197 -3.29 0.60 10.74
CA ARG A 197 -3.90 -0.70 10.42
C ARG A 197 -5.42 -0.67 10.42
N LEU A 198 -6.05 0.16 11.26
CA LEU A 198 -7.50 0.35 11.22
C LEU A 198 -7.98 0.91 9.87
N THR A 199 -7.22 1.80 9.24
CA THR A 199 -7.58 2.36 7.93
C THR A 199 -7.44 1.36 6.78
N GLU A 200 -6.68 0.29 6.99
CA GLU A 200 -6.47 -0.78 5.99
C GLU A 200 -7.62 -1.77 5.94
N ILE A 201 -8.49 -1.83 6.97
CA ILE A 201 -9.63 -2.75 7.01
C ILE A 201 -10.73 -2.25 6.06
N PRO A 202 -11.03 -2.96 4.96
CA PRO A 202 -11.87 -2.42 3.89
C PRO A 202 -13.35 -2.29 4.25
N PHE A 203 -13.84 -3.03 5.26
CA PHE A 203 -15.25 -3.08 5.65
C PHE A 203 -15.59 -2.24 6.87
N ILE A 204 -14.68 -1.37 7.33
CA ILE A 204 -14.94 -0.42 8.42
C ILE A 204 -14.62 1.02 8.01
N THR A 205 -15.28 1.95 8.68
CA THR A 205 -14.98 3.38 8.65
C THR A 205 -14.73 3.86 10.07
N ILE A 206 -13.66 4.62 10.26
CA ILE A 206 -13.34 5.27 11.54
C ILE A 206 -14.22 6.51 11.65
N ARG A 207 -15.15 6.54 12.61
CA ARG A 207 -16.07 7.67 12.83
C ARG A 207 -15.42 8.77 13.64
N GLN A 208 -14.57 8.39 14.61
CA GLN A 208 -13.83 9.31 15.46
C GLN A 208 -12.39 8.84 15.59
N THR A 209 -11.49 9.79 15.75
CA THR A 209 -10.08 9.45 16.01
C THR A 209 -9.98 8.51 17.21
N PRO A 210 -9.23 7.40 17.14
CA PRO A 210 -9.01 6.50 18.24
C PRO A 210 -8.52 7.26 19.48
N GLU A 211 -9.22 7.06 20.60
CA GLU A 211 -8.97 7.73 21.88
C GLU A 211 -8.32 6.76 22.86
N ILE A 212 -7.30 7.24 23.57
CA ILE A 212 -6.68 6.49 24.67
C ILE A 212 -7.05 7.21 25.96
N ARG A 213 -7.59 6.47 26.92
CA ARG A 213 -7.88 6.98 28.26
C ARG A 213 -6.93 6.33 29.24
N PHE A 214 -6.22 7.17 29.97
CA PHE A 214 -5.27 6.73 30.98
C PHE A 214 -5.93 6.70 32.35
N HIS A 215 -5.62 5.64 33.08
CA HIS A 215 -5.95 5.43 34.48
C HIS A 215 -4.64 5.18 35.26
N PRO A 216 -4.63 5.17 36.58
CA PRO A 216 -3.42 4.91 37.36
C PRO A 216 -2.80 3.55 37.00
N GLY A 217 -1.67 3.59 36.24
CA GLY A 217 -0.94 2.40 35.79
C GLY A 217 -1.52 1.66 34.58
N GLU A 218 -2.66 2.08 34.05
CA GLU A 218 -3.36 1.39 32.95
C GLU A 218 -3.85 2.37 31.88
N ALA A 219 -4.14 1.85 30.67
CA ALA A 219 -4.72 2.61 29.59
C ALA A 219 -5.71 1.77 28.78
N ASP A 220 -6.83 2.39 28.40
CA ASP A 220 -7.89 1.83 27.57
C ASP A 220 -7.89 2.47 26.19
N LEU A 221 -8.05 1.66 25.15
CA LEU A 221 -8.22 2.13 23.77
C LEU A 221 -9.70 2.10 23.38
N PHE A 222 -10.23 3.26 22.98
CA PHE A 222 -11.60 3.41 22.49
C PHE A 222 -11.60 3.62 20.98
N LEU A 223 -12.34 2.78 20.25
CA LEU A 223 -12.52 2.85 18.81
C LEU A 223 -13.99 3.10 18.50
N THR A 224 -14.32 4.20 17.81
CA THR A 224 -15.67 4.47 17.30
C THR A 224 -15.70 4.17 15.81
N LEU A 225 -16.33 3.06 15.45
CA LEU A 225 -16.29 2.49 14.10
C LEU A 225 -17.71 2.31 13.56
N SER A 226 -17.83 2.28 12.22
CA SER A 226 -19.06 1.84 11.54
C SER A 226 -18.72 0.90 10.40
N ARG A 227 -19.69 0.11 9.99
CA ARG A 227 -19.58 -0.76 8.81
C ARG A 227 -19.50 0.10 7.53
N LYS A 228 -18.69 -0.36 6.58
CA LYS A 228 -18.59 0.18 5.23
C LYS A 228 -18.88 -0.94 4.22
N PRO A 229 -19.63 -0.70 3.15
CA PRO A 229 -19.74 -1.62 2.03
C PRO A 229 -18.36 -1.99 1.49
N ALA A 230 -18.09 -3.30 1.35
CA ALA A 230 -16.78 -3.79 0.91
C ALA A 230 -16.90 -5.02 0.01
N ASN A 231 -18.11 -5.53 -0.19
CA ASN A 231 -18.35 -6.58 -1.15
C ASN A 231 -18.29 -5.98 -2.56
N THR A 232 -17.79 -6.74 -3.50
CA THR A 232 -17.74 -6.32 -4.91
C THR A 232 -18.46 -7.33 -5.78
N PHE A 233 -19.19 -6.83 -6.73
CA PHE A 233 -19.73 -7.57 -7.85
C PHE A 233 -19.25 -6.94 -9.14
N ASN A 234 -18.59 -7.72 -9.97
CA ASN A 234 -18.16 -7.32 -11.31
C ASN A 234 -18.80 -8.28 -12.29
N GLY A 235 -19.40 -7.79 -13.35
CA GLY A 235 -20.03 -8.69 -14.29
C GLY A 235 -20.24 -8.08 -15.66
N ILE A 236 -20.00 -8.91 -16.67
CA ILE A 236 -20.37 -8.67 -18.05
C ILE A 236 -21.03 -9.96 -18.54
N ILE A 237 -22.21 -9.84 -19.10
CA ILE A 237 -22.91 -10.97 -19.71
C ILE A 237 -23.21 -10.58 -21.15
N GLY A 238 -22.84 -11.43 -22.07
CA GLY A 238 -23.08 -11.30 -23.51
C GLY A 238 -23.82 -12.53 -24.04
N ILE A 239 -24.50 -12.34 -25.14
CA ILE A 239 -25.16 -13.42 -25.88
C ILE A 239 -24.54 -13.44 -27.27
N GLN A 240 -23.99 -14.58 -27.65
CA GLN A 240 -23.40 -14.80 -28.97
C GLN A 240 -24.08 -15.98 -29.69
N PRO A 241 -24.40 -15.86 -30.98
CA PRO A 241 -24.79 -16.99 -31.77
C PRO A 241 -23.59 -17.93 -31.95
N ALA A 242 -23.78 -19.21 -31.69
CA ALA A 242 -22.80 -20.24 -31.98
C ALA A 242 -22.90 -20.68 -33.44
N GLU A 243 -21.82 -21.31 -33.95
CA GLU A 243 -21.78 -21.81 -35.34
C GLU A 243 -22.88 -22.85 -35.66
N ASP A 244 -23.40 -23.51 -34.64
CA ASP A 244 -24.49 -24.48 -34.73
C ASP A 244 -25.89 -23.82 -34.68
N GLY A 245 -25.98 -22.49 -34.73
CA GLY A 245 -27.23 -21.72 -34.66
C GLY A 245 -27.83 -21.61 -33.25
N ARG A 246 -27.20 -22.19 -32.23
CA ARG A 246 -27.63 -22.06 -30.83
C ARG A 246 -27.11 -20.74 -30.23
N THR A 247 -27.85 -20.22 -29.29
CA THR A 247 -27.44 -19.04 -28.52
C THR A 247 -26.50 -19.47 -27.39
N THR A 248 -25.32 -18.92 -27.35
CA THR A 248 -24.35 -19.17 -26.28
C THR A 248 -24.23 -17.97 -25.38
N LEU A 249 -24.36 -18.22 -24.07
CA LEU A 249 -24.10 -17.23 -23.05
C LEU A 249 -22.59 -17.08 -22.85
N THR A 250 -22.08 -15.88 -23.00
CA THR A 250 -20.70 -15.50 -22.68
C THR A 250 -20.68 -14.50 -21.55
N GLY A 251 -19.58 -14.39 -20.82
CA GLY A 251 -19.49 -13.42 -19.75
C GLY A 251 -18.32 -13.65 -18.81
N ASP A 252 -18.15 -12.69 -17.93
CA ASP A 252 -17.24 -12.73 -16.78
C ASP A 252 -18.03 -12.23 -15.57
N ILE A 253 -18.19 -13.06 -14.56
CA ILE A 253 -18.88 -12.73 -13.30
C ILE A 253 -17.88 -12.93 -12.17
N GLU A 254 -17.60 -11.86 -11.44
CA GLU A 254 -16.74 -11.89 -10.27
C GLU A 254 -17.49 -11.39 -9.04
N ILE A 255 -17.44 -12.16 -7.97
CA ILE A 255 -18.03 -11.83 -6.67
C ILE A 255 -16.92 -11.91 -5.63
N ARG A 256 -16.77 -10.86 -4.84
CA ARG A 256 -15.90 -10.85 -3.67
C ARG A 256 -16.70 -10.42 -2.46
N LEU A 257 -16.77 -11.28 -1.47
CA LEU A 257 -17.44 -11.04 -0.21
C LEU A 257 -16.41 -10.92 0.90
N LEU A 258 -16.47 -9.84 1.65
CA LEU A 258 -15.55 -9.53 2.75
C LEU A 258 -16.31 -9.46 4.07
N ASN A 259 -15.89 -10.25 5.04
CA ASN A 259 -16.43 -10.25 6.39
C ASN A 259 -17.95 -10.54 6.45
N THR A 260 -18.47 -11.35 5.56
CA THR A 260 -19.89 -11.73 5.52
C THR A 260 -20.26 -12.61 6.73
N LEU A 261 -19.37 -13.49 7.15
CA LEU A 261 -19.50 -14.36 8.34
C LEU A 261 -18.97 -13.70 9.61
N GLN A 262 -18.57 -12.42 9.57
CA GLN A 262 -18.05 -11.62 10.69
C GLN A 262 -16.79 -12.21 11.36
N ARG A 263 -15.91 -12.80 10.58
CA ARG A 263 -14.61 -13.33 11.01
C ARG A 263 -13.43 -12.68 10.31
N GLY A 264 -13.69 -11.65 9.49
CA GLY A 264 -12.68 -11.00 8.64
C GLY A 264 -12.29 -11.84 7.42
N GLU A 265 -13.12 -12.83 7.07
CA GLU A 265 -12.89 -13.72 5.94
C GLU A 265 -13.10 -13.02 4.60
N GLU A 266 -12.46 -13.58 3.57
CA GLU A 266 -12.68 -13.25 2.17
C GLU A 266 -13.15 -14.49 1.42
N ILE A 267 -14.27 -14.35 0.71
CA ILE A 267 -14.80 -15.34 -0.23
C ILE A 267 -14.77 -14.70 -1.60
N TYR A 268 -14.12 -15.37 -2.53
CA TYR A 268 -13.97 -14.93 -3.91
C TYR A 268 -14.50 -16.00 -4.83
N PHE A 269 -15.28 -15.59 -5.82
CA PHE A 269 -15.82 -16.43 -6.87
C PHE A 269 -15.69 -15.69 -8.19
N ASN A 270 -15.15 -16.35 -9.22
CA ASN A 270 -15.13 -15.84 -10.59
C ASN A 270 -15.48 -16.96 -11.55
N TRP A 271 -16.49 -16.72 -12.36
CA TRP A 271 -16.83 -17.56 -13.49
C TRP A 271 -16.69 -16.77 -14.77
N ARG A 272 -15.96 -17.34 -15.73
CA ARG A 272 -15.62 -16.70 -16.99
C ARG A 272 -15.88 -17.64 -18.18
N ARG A 273 -16.54 -17.11 -19.20
CA ARG A 273 -16.77 -17.76 -20.47
C ARG A 273 -16.72 -16.72 -21.58
N LEU A 274 -15.51 -16.42 -22.07
CA LEU A 274 -15.27 -15.37 -23.07
C LEU A 274 -15.36 -15.88 -24.51
N GLN A 275 -15.23 -17.20 -24.70
CA GLN A 275 -15.33 -17.85 -25.99
C GLN A 275 -16.32 -19.01 -25.92
N THR A 276 -16.91 -19.35 -27.07
CA THR A 276 -17.74 -20.53 -27.20
C THR A 276 -16.95 -21.75 -26.77
N GLN A 277 -17.47 -22.56 -25.86
CA GLN A 277 -16.85 -23.78 -25.32
C GLN A 277 -15.63 -23.64 -24.40
N THR A 278 -15.10 -22.41 -24.18
CA THR A 278 -14.02 -22.17 -23.21
C THR A 278 -14.59 -21.53 -21.95
N GLN A 279 -14.37 -22.16 -20.81
CA GLN A 279 -14.88 -21.67 -19.52
C GLN A 279 -13.89 -21.89 -18.39
N GLU A 280 -13.92 -21.00 -17.44
CA GLU A 280 -13.13 -21.04 -16.22
C GLU A 280 -13.97 -20.73 -14.99
N LEU A 281 -13.75 -21.49 -13.94
CA LEU A 281 -14.27 -21.23 -12.60
C LEU A 281 -13.10 -21.09 -11.63
N HIS A 282 -13.07 -20.02 -10.88
CA HIS A 282 -12.10 -19.81 -9.80
C HIS A 282 -12.86 -19.45 -8.50
N ALA A 283 -12.72 -20.28 -7.49
CA ALA A 283 -13.26 -20.02 -6.16
C ALA A 283 -12.12 -20.01 -5.15
N ARG A 284 -12.11 -19.02 -4.25
CA ARG A 284 -11.11 -18.88 -3.19
C ARG A 284 -11.79 -18.47 -1.89
N THR A 285 -11.33 -19.03 -0.79
CA THR A 285 -11.68 -18.58 0.56
C THR A 285 -10.41 -18.36 1.38
N ARG A 286 -10.40 -17.28 2.16
CA ARG A 286 -9.35 -16.96 3.12
C ARG A 286 -9.98 -16.71 4.49
N LEU A 287 -9.53 -17.43 5.49
CA LEU A 287 -9.96 -17.33 6.89
C LEU A 287 -8.75 -16.88 7.72
N PRO A 288 -8.66 -15.62 8.11
CA PRO A 288 -7.57 -15.11 8.95
C PRO A 288 -7.79 -15.52 10.42
N TYR A 289 -6.70 -15.52 11.19
CA TYR A 289 -6.70 -15.63 12.66
C TYR A 289 -7.47 -16.83 13.22
N LEU A 290 -7.24 -18.02 12.67
CA LEU A 290 -7.82 -19.26 13.20
C LEU A 290 -7.49 -19.44 14.68
N PHE A 291 -8.48 -19.87 15.45
CA PHE A 291 -8.35 -20.11 16.90
C PHE A 291 -7.73 -18.94 17.68
N ASN A 292 -7.93 -17.72 17.19
CA ASN A 292 -7.36 -16.50 17.77
C ASN A 292 -5.82 -16.45 17.75
N THR A 293 -5.19 -17.13 16.81
CA THR A 293 -3.74 -17.12 16.56
C THR A 293 -3.39 -16.20 15.38
N PRO A 294 -2.13 -15.87 15.11
CA PRO A 294 -1.73 -15.17 13.89
C PRO A 294 -1.79 -16.05 12.62
N PHE A 295 -2.19 -17.31 12.76
CA PHE A 295 -2.35 -18.22 11.63
C PHE A 295 -3.75 -18.11 11.02
N GLY A 296 -3.81 -18.16 9.71
CA GLY A 296 -5.01 -18.26 8.90
C GLY A 296 -4.91 -19.40 7.90
N THR A 297 -5.98 -19.67 7.18
CA THR A 297 -5.96 -20.59 6.04
C THR A 297 -6.46 -19.89 4.78
N GLU A 298 -5.93 -20.33 3.66
CA GLU A 298 -6.41 -19.99 2.33
C GLU A 298 -6.61 -21.29 1.53
N ALA A 299 -7.76 -21.42 0.91
CA ALA A 299 -8.05 -22.50 0.00
C ALA A 299 -8.60 -21.94 -1.30
N TRP A 300 -8.16 -22.47 -2.42
CA TRP A 300 -8.74 -22.12 -3.70
C TRP A 300 -8.78 -23.30 -4.65
N ILE A 301 -9.75 -23.25 -5.56
CA ILE A 301 -9.89 -24.18 -6.69
C ILE A 301 -10.02 -23.38 -7.97
N ARG A 302 -9.44 -23.88 -9.05
CA ARG A 302 -9.57 -23.37 -10.40
C ARG A 302 -9.85 -24.52 -11.34
N ILE A 303 -10.96 -24.43 -12.06
CA ILE A 303 -11.37 -25.39 -13.08
C ILE A 303 -11.38 -24.65 -14.40
N TYR A 304 -10.61 -25.12 -15.35
CA TYR A 304 -10.54 -24.57 -16.69
C TYR A 304 -10.87 -25.64 -17.72
N ARG A 305 -11.69 -25.30 -18.66
CA ARG A 305 -11.99 -26.14 -19.82
C ARG A 305 -11.83 -25.34 -21.10
N ARG A 306 -11.02 -25.83 -22.01
CA ARG A 306 -10.84 -25.26 -23.33
C ARG A 306 -11.49 -26.17 -24.37
N ASP A 307 -12.59 -25.72 -24.96
CA ASP A 307 -13.36 -26.41 -25.99
C ASP A 307 -13.47 -27.94 -25.75
N THR A 308 -13.15 -28.74 -26.76
CA THR A 308 -13.07 -30.20 -26.69
C THR A 308 -11.63 -30.71 -26.51
N THR A 309 -10.63 -29.83 -26.32
CA THR A 309 -9.22 -30.22 -26.30
C THR A 309 -8.77 -30.72 -24.93
N PHE A 310 -8.93 -29.93 -23.88
CA PHE A 310 -8.52 -30.34 -22.52
C PHE A 310 -9.30 -29.64 -21.41
N SER A 311 -9.26 -30.25 -20.23
CA SER A 311 -9.68 -29.64 -18.98
C SER A 311 -8.53 -29.64 -17.96
N GLN A 312 -8.49 -28.63 -17.09
CA GLN A 312 -7.52 -28.50 -16.02
C GLN A 312 -8.23 -28.21 -14.69
N PHE A 313 -7.87 -28.96 -13.69
CA PHE A 313 -8.22 -28.72 -12.29
C PHE A 313 -6.96 -28.32 -11.53
N ARG A 314 -7.03 -27.23 -10.80
CA ARG A 314 -6.01 -26.83 -9.83
C ARG A 314 -6.67 -26.51 -8.50
N GLY A 315 -6.12 -27.02 -7.41
CA GLY A 315 -6.60 -26.73 -6.07
C GLY A 315 -5.42 -26.54 -5.12
N GLN A 316 -5.49 -25.55 -4.27
CA GLN A 316 -4.44 -25.24 -3.28
C GLN A 316 -5.07 -25.11 -1.90
N LEU A 317 -4.37 -25.63 -0.91
CA LEU A 317 -4.62 -25.40 0.51
C LEU A 317 -3.34 -24.79 1.12
N ALA A 318 -3.49 -23.67 1.80
CA ALA A 318 -2.38 -22.96 2.42
C ALA A 318 -2.64 -22.63 3.88
N LEU A 319 -1.59 -22.72 4.68
CA LEU A 319 -1.50 -22.10 5.99
C LEU A 319 -0.85 -20.71 5.82
N VAL A 320 -1.51 -19.69 6.32
CA VAL A 320 -1.08 -18.29 6.19
C VAL A 320 -0.69 -17.75 7.56
N PHE A 321 0.44 -17.09 7.65
CA PHE A 321 0.91 -16.42 8.87
C PHE A 321 1.00 -14.91 8.64
N ASP A 322 0.30 -14.12 9.45
CA ASP A 322 0.35 -12.65 9.42
C ASP A 322 1.59 -12.15 10.17
N LEU A 323 2.53 -11.57 9.43
CA LEU A 323 3.74 -10.94 9.98
C LEU A 323 3.46 -9.58 10.63
N GLY A 324 2.25 -9.05 10.47
CA GLY A 324 1.99 -7.64 10.71
C GLY A 324 2.61 -6.75 9.61
N HIS A 325 2.41 -5.45 9.73
CA HIS A 325 2.95 -4.47 8.78
C HIS A 325 2.61 -4.72 7.31
N GLY A 326 1.46 -5.38 7.04
CA GLY A 326 1.01 -5.72 5.69
C GLY A 326 1.77 -6.89 5.05
N GLY A 327 2.54 -7.64 5.83
CA GLY A 327 3.25 -8.83 5.38
C GLY A 327 2.52 -10.13 5.74
N THR A 328 2.54 -11.10 4.84
CA THR A 328 2.06 -12.47 5.09
C THR A 328 3.04 -13.49 4.54
N TRP A 329 3.22 -14.59 5.27
CA TRP A 329 3.87 -15.79 4.76
C TRP A 329 2.82 -16.85 4.54
N LYS A 330 3.02 -17.71 3.54
CA LYS A 330 2.19 -18.90 3.36
C LYS A 330 3.05 -20.12 3.05
N ALA A 331 2.61 -21.26 3.59
CA ALA A 331 3.07 -22.59 3.17
C ALA A 331 1.87 -23.31 2.57
N PHE A 332 2.02 -23.94 1.42
CA PHE A 332 0.90 -24.51 0.70
C PHE A 332 1.20 -25.86 0.06
N ALA A 333 0.15 -26.63 -0.14
CA ALA A 333 0.11 -27.79 -1.01
C ALA A 333 -0.88 -27.52 -2.15
N GLU A 334 -0.49 -27.86 -3.36
CA GLU A 334 -1.28 -27.68 -4.57
C GLU A 334 -1.36 -28.96 -5.38
N GLN A 335 -2.56 -29.30 -5.81
CA GLN A 335 -2.84 -30.34 -6.80
C GLN A 335 -3.13 -29.65 -8.13
N ASN A 336 -2.42 -30.06 -9.19
CA ASN A 336 -2.70 -29.68 -10.56
C ASN A 336 -2.95 -30.96 -11.38
N SER A 337 -4.11 -31.06 -12.00
CA SER A 337 -4.48 -32.17 -12.85
C SER A 337 -5.05 -31.66 -14.17
N THR A 338 -4.53 -32.14 -15.27
CA THR A 338 -5.00 -31.76 -16.60
C THR A 338 -5.26 -33.02 -17.41
N SER A 339 -6.38 -33.05 -18.11
CA SER A 339 -6.86 -34.20 -18.86
C SER A 339 -7.27 -33.79 -20.27
N ARG A 340 -6.86 -34.58 -21.26
CA ARG A 340 -7.31 -34.43 -22.64
C ARG A 340 -8.77 -34.85 -22.76
N LEU A 341 -9.55 -34.09 -23.50
CA LEU A 341 -10.97 -34.39 -23.76
C LEU A 341 -11.18 -35.10 -25.10
N SER A 342 -10.29 -34.85 -26.09
CA SER A 342 -10.33 -35.52 -27.38
C SER A 342 -9.15 -36.48 -27.54
N ARG A 343 -9.39 -37.62 -28.17
CA ARG A 343 -8.38 -38.60 -28.56
C ARG A 343 -7.82 -38.30 -29.94
N GLU A 344 -8.46 -37.44 -30.73
CA GLU A 344 -7.95 -37.04 -32.04
C GLU A 344 -6.69 -36.18 -31.87
N THR A 345 -5.68 -36.49 -32.62
CA THR A 345 -4.39 -35.78 -32.66
C THR A 345 -4.57 -34.41 -33.31
N GLY A 346 -5.06 -33.44 -32.55
CA GLY A 346 -4.99 -32.03 -32.90
C GLY A 346 -3.53 -31.55 -32.96
N THR A 347 -3.30 -30.36 -33.48
CA THR A 347 -1.98 -29.75 -33.68
C THR A 347 -1.20 -29.44 -32.39
N GLY A 348 -1.76 -29.66 -31.19
CA GLY A 348 -1.15 -29.37 -29.88
C GLY A 348 -0.48 -30.57 -29.19
N ASN A 349 0.53 -30.32 -28.37
CA ASN A 349 1.19 -31.30 -27.52
C ASN A 349 0.45 -31.39 -26.16
N PHE A 350 -0.69 -32.10 -26.13
CA PHE A 350 -1.50 -32.27 -24.91
C PHE A 350 -1.27 -33.63 -24.26
N ALA A 351 -1.15 -33.67 -22.94
CA ALA A 351 -1.00 -34.89 -22.16
C ALA A 351 -1.96 -34.90 -20.95
N ASP A 352 -2.23 -36.11 -20.45
CA ASP A 352 -2.88 -36.26 -19.14
C ASP A 352 -1.78 -36.15 -18.07
N VAL A 353 -1.86 -35.08 -17.24
CA VAL A 353 -0.83 -34.79 -16.26
C VAL A 353 -1.45 -34.62 -14.88
N SER A 354 -0.77 -35.16 -13.88
CA SER A 354 -1.07 -34.95 -12.47
C SER A 354 0.18 -34.51 -11.74
N ALA A 355 0.11 -33.38 -11.04
CA ALA A 355 1.23 -32.86 -10.28
C ALA A 355 0.78 -32.45 -8.87
N VAL A 356 1.57 -32.81 -7.87
CA VAL A 356 1.45 -32.32 -6.50
C VAL A 356 2.66 -31.45 -6.20
N LEU A 357 2.41 -30.22 -5.81
CA LEU A 357 3.42 -29.22 -5.49
C LEU A 357 3.30 -28.79 -4.05
N TYR A 358 4.42 -28.58 -3.39
CA TYR A 358 4.54 -27.95 -2.08
C TYR A 358 5.33 -26.66 -2.23
N GLY A 359 4.86 -25.60 -1.60
CA GLY A 359 5.49 -24.31 -1.81
C GLY A 359 5.41 -23.38 -0.63
N LEU A 360 6.23 -22.35 -0.73
CA LEU A 360 6.25 -21.21 0.18
C LEU A 360 5.94 -19.94 -0.60
N GLY A 361 5.28 -19.01 0.05
CA GLY A 361 5.00 -17.70 -0.51
C GLY A 361 5.18 -16.60 0.52
N VAL A 362 5.53 -15.43 0.05
CA VAL A 362 5.57 -14.20 0.84
C VAL A 362 4.88 -13.10 0.08
N SER A 363 4.06 -12.34 0.80
CA SER A 363 3.34 -11.20 0.24
C SER A 363 3.48 -10.00 1.17
N PHE A 364 3.73 -8.84 0.58
CA PHE A 364 3.78 -7.56 1.30
C PHE A 364 2.89 -6.55 0.57
N GLN A 365 2.14 -5.76 1.35
CA GLN A 365 1.31 -4.70 0.81
C GLN A 365 1.35 -3.49 1.75
N ARG A 366 1.77 -2.35 1.21
CA ARG A 366 1.77 -1.05 1.89
C ARG A 366 1.27 0.01 0.93
N LEU A 367 -0.04 0.18 0.87
CA LEU A 367 -0.73 1.13 -0.01
C LEU A 367 -1.46 2.16 0.84
N ASP A 368 -1.50 3.41 0.37
CA ASP A 368 -2.30 4.48 0.96
C ASP A 368 -3.80 4.24 0.77
N TYR A 369 -4.19 3.68 -0.37
CA TYR A 369 -5.56 3.31 -0.69
C TYR A 369 -5.61 2.05 -1.55
N ARG A 370 -6.55 1.15 -1.29
CA ARG A 370 -6.54 -0.20 -1.89
C ARG A 370 -7.01 -0.22 -3.35
N PHE A 371 -8.00 0.60 -3.72
CA PHE A 371 -8.64 0.51 -5.04
C PHE A 371 -7.90 1.31 -6.11
N ASN A 372 -7.46 2.52 -5.80
CA ASN A 372 -6.69 3.37 -6.68
C ASN A 372 -5.52 4.01 -5.91
N PRO A 373 -4.44 3.25 -5.67
CA PRO A 373 -3.31 3.72 -4.89
C PRO A 373 -2.62 4.90 -5.57
N ARG A 374 -2.25 5.89 -4.77
CA ARG A 374 -1.40 7.00 -5.18
C ARG A 374 0.03 6.81 -4.72
N ARG A 375 0.21 6.15 -3.58
CA ARG A 375 1.50 5.94 -2.95
C ARG A 375 1.57 4.56 -2.31
N GLY A 376 2.75 3.96 -2.41
CA GLY A 376 3.03 2.71 -1.72
C GLY A 376 3.52 1.64 -2.68
N TRP A 377 3.54 0.41 -2.21
CA TRP A 377 4.03 -0.72 -2.99
C TRP A 377 3.39 -2.03 -2.51
N MET A 378 3.41 -3.01 -3.38
CA MET A 378 3.05 -4.40 -3.07
C MET A 378 4.02 -5.35 -3.78
N ALA A 379 4.26 -6.50 -3.18
CA ALA A 379 5.11 -7.54 -3.76
C ALA A 379 4.64 -8.91 -3.30
N ASP A 380 4.64 -9.86 -4.23
CA ASP A 380 4.28 -11.26 -4.03
C ASP A 380 5.36 -12.14 -4.65
N LEU A 381 5.78 -13.16 -3.92
CA LEU A 381 6.72 -14.17 -4.39
C LEU A 381 6.24 -15.55 -3.93
N GLU A 382 6.15 -16.50 -4.85
CA GLU A 382 5.85 -17.89 -4.55
C GLU A 382 6.85 -18.82 -5.23
N VAL A 383 7.29 -19.82 -4.50
CA VAL A 383 8.16 -20.89 -4.97
C VAL A 383 7.54 -22.21 -4.61
N ALA A 384 7.43 -23.11 -5.56
CA ALA A 384 6.87 -24.43 -5.34
C ALA A 384 7.70 -25.51 -6.08
N THR A 385 7.76 -26.66 -5.47
CA THR A 385 8.40 -27.85 -6.03
C THR A 385 7.56 -29.09 -5.72
N GLY A 386 7.67 -30.09 -6.58
CA GLY A 386 6.95 -31.31 -6.34
C GLY A 386 7.14 -32.38 -7.40
N ARG A 387 6.23 -33.32 -7.41
CA ARG A 387 6.25 -34.47 -8.32
C ARG A 387 5.19 -34.29 -9.39
N ARG A 388 5.58 -34.53 -10.64
CA ARG A 388 4.72 -34.52 -11.82
C ARG A 388 4.71 -35.92 -12.44
N GLU A 389 3.54 -36.40 -12.81
CA GLU A 389 3.31 -37.62 -13.57
C GLU A 389 2.57 -37.26 -14.85
N SER A 390 3.19 -37.56 -16.00
CA SER A 390 2.62 -37.34 -17.34
C SER A 390 2.31 -38.68 -17.97
N ARG A 391 1.13 -38.81 -18.59
CA ARG A 391 0.66 -40.00 -19.29
C ARG A 391 0.39 -39.64 -20.75
N THR A 392 1.15 -40.23 -21.64
CA THR A 392 1.06 -39.96 -23.06
C THR A 392 0.81 -41.29 -23.80
N PRO A 393 -0.21 -41.41 -24.67
CA PRO A 393 -0.38 -42.59 -25.51
C PRO A 393 0.78 -42.72 -26.50
N VAL A 394 1.21 -43.93 -26.71
CA VAL A 394 2.21 -44.23 -27.72
C VAL A 394 1.49 -44.40 -29.06
N SER A 395 1.87 -43.61 -30.07
CA SER A 395 1.24 -43.67 -31.39
C SER A 395 1.31 -45.09 -31.98
N GLY A 396 0.14 -45.63 -32.38
CA GLY A 396 0.03 -46.92 -33.02
C GLY A 396 -0.09 -48.13 -32.07
N THR A 397 -0.17 -47.88 -30.76
CA THR A 397 -0.36 -48.92 -29.75
C THR A 397 -1.38 -48.45 -28.70
N ASP A 398 -1.96 -49.38 -27.93
CA ASP A 398 -2.79 -49.06 -26.74
C ASP A 398 -1.95 -48.79 -25.48
N GLU A 399 -0.61 -48.70 -25.64
CA GLU A 399 0.28 -48.47 -24.52
C GLU A 399 0.27 -47.00 -24.06
N ILE A 400 0.29 -46.81 -22.74
CA ILE A 400 0.42 -45.48 -22.12
C ILE A 400 1.83 -45.36 -21.51
N ARG A 401 2.63 -44.47 -22.06
CA ARG A 401 3.89 -44.10 -21.46
C ARG A 401 3.65 -43.17 -20.27
N THR A 402 4.09 -43.61 -19.10
CA THR A 402 4.02 -42.81 -17.86
C THR A 402 5.42 -42.30 -17.52
N GLU A 403 5.56 -41.00 -17.43
CA GLU A 403 6.80 -40.33 -17.04
C GLU A 403 6.63 -39.63 -15.70
N ARG A 404 7.59 -39.81 -14.77
CA ARG A 404 7.60 -39.13 -13.47
C ARG A 404 8.82 -38.23 -13.39
N THR A 405 8.57 -36.93 -13.18
CA THR A 405 9.61 -35.91 -13.15
C THR A 405 9.41 -34.97 -11.96
N ALA A 406 10.49 -34.26 -11.59
CA ALA A 406 10.39 -33.13 -10.71
C ALA A 406 9.76 -31.92 -11.44
N ASN A 407 9.01 -31.11 -10.70
CA ASN A 407 8.39 -29.90 -11.21
C ASN A 407 8.72 -28.73 -10.27
N TYR A 408 9.17 -27.62 -10.84
CA TYR A 408 9.50 -26.39 -10.11
C TYR A 408 8.71 -25.24 -10.72
N ARG A 409 8.02 -24.47 -9.86
CA ARG A 409 7.26 -23.30 -10.28
C ARG A 409 7.67 -22.10 -9.45
N TYR A 410 7.90 -20.99 -10.15
CA TYR A 410 8.21 -19.68 -9.57
C TYR A 410 7.18 -18.67 -10.07
N THR A 411 6.67 -17.83 -9.19
CA THR A 411 5.83 -16.70 -9.55
C THR A 411 6.25 -15.49 -8.74
N ALA A 412 6.35 -14.34 -9.39
CA ALA A 412 6.70 -13.08 -8.76
C ALA A 412 5.86 -11.95 -9.34
N ALA A 413 5.44 -11.03 -8.48
CA ALA A 413 4.82 -9.78 -8.88
C ALA A 413 5.24 -8.67 -7.92
N ALA A 414 5.47 -7.48 -8.44
CA ALA A 414 5.71 -6.29 -7.63
C ALA A 414 5.10 -5.07 -8.32
N GLU A 415 4.54 -4.17 -7.52
CA GLU A 415 4.01 -2.90 -7.99
C GLU A 415 4.41 -1.78 -7.04
N ALA A 416 4.73 -0.62 -7.60
CA ALA A 416 5.02 0.60 -6.85
C ALA A 416 4.21 1.77 -7.41
N PHE A 417 3.72 2.61 -6.53
CA PHE A 417 2.95 3.81 -6.83
C PHE A 417 3.70 5.01 -6.28
N ILE A 418 4.10 5.91 -7.15
CA ILE A 418 4.93 7.07 -6.84
C ILE A 418 4.12 8.33 -7.15
N PRO A 419 3.73 9.14 -6.16
CA PRO A 419 3.06 10.40 -6.41
C PRO A 419 4.05 11.39 -7.05
N LEU A 420 3.71 11.91 -8.23
CA LEU A 420 4.51 12.93 -8.91
C LEU A 420 4.06 14.32 -8.48
N TRP A 421 2.74 14.60 -8.52
CA TRP A 421 2.10 15.85 -8.09
C TRP A 421 0.76 15.54 -7.40
N GLN A 422 -0.02 16.58 -7.08
CA GLN A 422 -1.27 16.41 -6.32
C GLN A 422 -2.27 15.41 -6.92
N ARG A 423 -2.36 15.33 -8.26
CA ARG A 423 -3.28 14.47 -9.00
C ARG A 423 -2.61 13.49 -9.94
N GLN A 424 -1.31 13.28 -9.79
CA GLN A 424 -0.54 12.47 -10.73
C GLN A 424 0.22 11.39 -9.99
N THR A 425 0.16 10.18 -10.55
CA THR A 425 0.82 9.01 -9.99
C THR A 425 1.48 8.23 -11.10
N LEU A 426 2.71 7.82 -10.87
CA LEU A 426 3.41 6.85 -11.71
C LEU A 426 3.27 5.48 -11.06
N ARG A 427 2.73 4.51 -11.81
CA ARG A 427 2.70 3.10 -11.43
C ARG A 427 3.81 2.38 -12.19
N ILE A 428 4.66 1.69 -11.47
CA ILE A 428 5.68 0.79 -12.01
C ILE A 428 5.32 -0.61 -11.53
N ALA A 429 5.18 -1.55 -12.45
CA ALA A 429 4.84 -2.92 -12.12
C ALA A 429 5.73 -3.91 -12.86
N GLY A 430 6.04 -5.00 -12.21
CA GLY A 430 6.72 -6.15 -12.79
C GLY A 430 6.05 -7.43 -12.33
N LYS A 431 5.88 -8.40 -13.24
CA LYS A 431 5.33 -9.70 -12.92
C LYS A 431 5.88 -10.75 -13.83
N GLY A 432 5.95 -11.98 -13.35
CA GLY A 432 6.42 -13.09 -14.14
C GLY A 432 6.21 -14.43 -13.47
N ALA A 433 6.34 -15.48 -14.25
CA ALA A 433 6.27 -16.84 -13.77
C ALA A 433 7.14 -17.77 -14.63
N ALA A 434 7.64 -18.83 -14.02
CA ALA A 434 8.41 -19.86 -14.71
C ALA A 434 8.04 -21.25 -14.20
N LEU A 435 7.96 -22.20 -15.12
CA LEU A 435 7.67 -23.61 -14.88
C LEU A 435 8.79 -24.45 -15.47
N PHE A 436 9.46 -25.24 -14.66
CA PHE A 436 10.57 -26.11 -15.06
C PHE A 436 10.24 -27.57 -14.76
N ALA A 437 10.06 -28.34 -15.83
CA ALA A 437 9.99 -29.78 -15.79
C ALA A 437 10.40 -30.32 -17.18
N PRO A 438 10.97 -31.53 -17.27
CA PRO A 438 11.19 -32.17 -18.56
C PRO A 438 9.86 -32.51 -19.27
N GLY A 439 9.81 -32.37 -20.61
CA GLY A 439 8.67 -32.77 -21.42
C GLY A 439 7.35 -32.11 -21.06
N LEU A 440 7.34 -30.78 -20.86
CA LEU A 440 6.13 -30.03 -20.61
C LEU A 440 5.16 -30.13 -21.78
N SER A 441 3.87 -30.28 -21.46
CA SER A 441 2.77 -30.29 -22.41
C SER A 441 2.09 -28.93 -22.47
N ASP A 442 1.49 -28.56 -23.60
CA ASP A 442 0.87 -27.24 -23.83
C ASP A 442 -0.19 -26.90 -22.78
N ASN A 443 -0.95 -27.90 -22.29
CA ASN A 443 -1.99 -27.73 -21.29
C ASN A 443 -1.47 -27.53 -19.84
N GLU A 444 -0.15 -27.54 -19.63
CA GLU A 444 0.48 -27.22 -18.35
C GLU A 444 1.01 -25.78 -18.31
N LEU A 445 1.25 -25.21 -19.49
CA LEU A 445 1.89 -23.91 -19.64
C LEU A 445 1.04 -22.76 -19.09
N PHE A 446 1.70 -21.66 -18.77
CA PHE A 446 0.99 -20.42 -18.42
C PHE A 446 0.28 -19.88 -19.66
N ARG A 447 -0.93 -19.39 -19.46
CA ARG A 447 -1.70 -18.69 -20.49
C ARG A 447 -1.57 -17.20 -20.25
N ILE A 448 -0.95 -16.50 -21.19
CA ILE A 448 -0.69 -15.06 -21.12
C ILE A 448 -1.27 -14.34 -22.35
N GLY A 449 -1.41 -13.04 -22.25
CA GLY A 449 -2.15 -12.14 -23.14
C GLY A 449 -3.34 -11.52 -22.42
N GLY A 450 -3.79 -10.36 -22.87
CA GLY A 450 -4.94 -9.65 -22.33
C GLY A 450 -4.61 -8.69 -21.20
N LEU A 451 -5.66 -8.08 -20.64
CA LEU A 451 -5.56 -7.00 -19.65
C LEU A 451 -4.75 -7.34 -18.40
N ARG A 452 -4.77 -8.61 -18.01
CA ARG A 452 -4.12 -9.07 -16.78
C ARG A 452 -2.65 -9.39 -16.94
N THR A 453 -2.15 -9.52 -18.19
CA THR A 453 -0.77 -9.92 -18.49
C THR A 453 -0.11 -8.97 -19.47
N ILE A 454 -0.35 -9.10 -20.78
CA ILE A 454 0.23 -8.28 -21.84
C ILE A 454 -0.92 -7.57 -22.55
N ARG A 455 -1.11 -6.30 -22.27
CA ARG A 455 -2.20 -5.51 -22.83
C ARG A 455 -2.01 -5.28 -24.32
N GLY A 456 -3.09 -5.35 -25.09
CA GLY A 456 -3.07 -5.23 -26.56
C GLY A 456 -2.91 -6.57 -27.31
N ILE A 457 -2.63 -7.66 -26.62
CA ILE A 457 -2.64 -9.04 -27.13
C ILE A 457 -3.94 -9.73 -26.72
N ASP A 458 -4.40 -10.69 -27.50
CA ASP A 458 -5.61 -11.45 -27.20
C ASP A 458 -5.52 -12.18 -25.88
N GLU A 459 -6.64 -12.22 -25.17
CA GLU A 459 -6.73 -12.85 -23.85
C GLU A 459 -6.32 -14.33 -23.92
N GLU A 460 -5.36 -14.72 -23.08
CA GLU A 460 -4.84 -16.10 -22.96
C GLU A 460 -4.41 -16.78 -24.27
N SER A 461 -3.96 -15.99 -25.25
CA SER A 461 -3.61 -16.51 -26.58
C SER A 461 -2.20 -17.15 -26.66
N ILE A 462 -1.34 -16.87 -25.70
CA ILE A 462 0.04 -17.34 -25.66
C ILE A 462 0.21 -18.38 -24.57
N PHE A 463 0.79 -19.53 -24.92
CA PHE A 463 1.18 -20.58 -23.98
C PHE A 463 2.68 -20.48 -23.72
N ALA A 464 3.08 -20.17 -22.50
CA ALA A 464 4.46 -19.92 -22.12
C ALA A 464 4.90 -20.78 -20.94
N ARG A 465 6.10 -21.35 -21.00
CA ARG A 465 6.72 -22.03 -19.85
C ARG A 465 7.35 -21.03 -18.88
N ALA A 466 7.84 -19.92 -19.41
CA ALA A 466 8.37 -18.81 -18.63
C ALA A 466 7.97 -17.49 -19.29
N TRP A 467 7.69 -16.48 -18.50
CA TRP A 467 7.35 -15.15 -18.96
C TRP A 467 7.62 -14.09 -17.91
N ALA A 468 7.89 -12.88 -18.39
CA ALA A 468 8.00 -11.69 -17.57
C ALA A 468 7.36 -10.50 -18.30
N CYS A 469 6.77 -9.57 -17.53
CA CYS A 469 6.18 -8.35 -18.06
C CYS A 469 6.49 -7.20 -17.11
N GLY A 470 7.16 -6.16 -17.61
CA GLY A 470 7.32 -4.86 -16.99
C GLY A 470 6.27 -3.89 -17.51
N SER A 471 5.70 -3.07 -16.65
CA SER A 471 4.67 -2.09 -16.99
C SER A 471 4.98 -0.74 -16.36
N LEU A 472 4.91 0.31 -17.15
CA LEU A 472 4.97 1.69 -16.72
C LEU A 472 3.63 2.35 -17.05
N GLU A 473 3.01 3.01 -16.04
CA GLU A 473 1.70 3.60 -16.22
C GLU A 473 1.63 4.97 -15.54
N TYR A 474 1.39 6.00 -16.33
CA TYR A 474 1.13 7.35 -15.83
C TYR A 474 -0.37 7.55 -15.66
N ARG A 475 -0.80 7.90 -14.44
CA ARG A 475 -2.19 8.15 -14.06
C ARG A 475 -2.42 9.61 -13.73
N PHE A 476 -3.45 10.18 -14.32
CA PHE A 476 -4.02 11.46 -13.90
C PHE A 476 -5.33 11.22 -13.17
N LEU A 477 -5.36 11.54 -11.88
CA LEU A 477 -6.49 11.29 -10.99
C LEU A 477 -7.54 12.39 -11.16
N LEU A 478 -8.73 12.00 -11.55
CA LEU A 478 -9.90 12.88 -11.64
C LEU A 478 -10.52 13.06 -10.24
N ASP A 479 -10.65 11.96 -9.50
CA ASP A 479 -11.06 11.88 -8.10
C ASP A 479 -10.41 10.67 -7.42
N GLN A 480 -10.91 10.26 -6.24
CA GLN A 480 -10.35 9.14 -5.48
C GLN A 480 -10.42 7.80 -6.22
N ASN A 481 -11.49 7.57 -6.98
CA ASN A 481 -11.77 6.30 -7.66
C ASN A 481 -11.80 6.43 -9.19
N SER A 482 -11.40 7.58 -9.72
CA SER A 482 -11.44 7.85 -11.17
C SER A 482 -10.08 8.36 -11.66
N ALA A 483 -9.63 7.84 -12.79
CA ALA A 483 -8.40 8.29 -13.42
C ALA A 483 -8.40 8.03 -14.93
N VAL A 484 -7.65 8.85 -15.64
CA VAL A 484 -7.19 8.59 -17.01
C VAL A 484 -5.74 8.14 -16.94
N TYR A 485 -5.36 7.18 -17.75
CA TYR A 485 -3.99 6.67 -17.72
C TYR A 485 -3.45 6.34 -19.11
N LEU A 486 -2.14 6.48 -19.24
CA LEU A 486 -1.35 6.02 -20.37
C LEU A 486 -0.40 4.95 -19.86
N TYR A 487 -0.14 3.93 -20.68
CA TYR A 487 0.76 2.85 -20.29
C TYR A 487 1.65 2.36 -21.42
N ALA A 488 2.77 1.77 -20.99
CA ALA A 488 3.68 1.00 -21.83
C ALA A 488 4.02 -0.30 -21.10
N ASP A 489 3.91 -1.43 -21.80
CA ASP A 489 4.24 -2.76 -21.32
C ASP A 489 5.36 -3.34 -22.18
N GLN A 490 6.43 -3.81 -21.54
CA GLN A 490 7.48 -4.61 -22.18
C GLN A 490 7.41 -6.01 -21.60
N SER A 491 7.34 -7.01 -22.44
CA SER A 491 7.23 -8.40 -22.03
C SER A 491 8.28 -9.26 -22.69
N TRP A 492 8.48 -10.44 -22.14
CA TRP A 492 9.29 -11.50 -22.70
C TRP A 492 8.65 -12.83 -22.33
N TYR A 493 8.67 -13.80 -23.24
CA TYR A 493 8.21 -15.15 -22.94
C TYR A 493 8.96 -16.23 -23.71
N GLU A 494 8.94 -17.44 -23.15
CA GLU A 494 9.41 -18.67 -23.75
C GLU A 494 8.27 -19.68 -23.87
N ALA A 495 8.14 -20.27 -25.06
CA ALA A 495 7.17 -21.33 -25.35
C ALA A 495 7.88 -22.53 -25.96
N ASP A 496 7.60 -23.71 -25.43
CA ASP A 496 8.09 -24.95 -26.05
C ASP A 496 7.25 -25.27 -27.28
N ARG A 497 7.91 -25.47 -28.43
CA ARG A 497 7.28 -25.92 -29.66
C ARG A 497 7.94 -27.22 -30.14
N LYS A 498 7.28 -27.92 -31.04
CA LYS A 498 7.82 -29.16 -31.63
C LYS A 498 9.18 -28.96 -32.31
N ASP A 499 9.40 -27.76 -32.86
CA ASP A 499 10.59 -27.39 -33.61
C ASP A 499 11.67 -26.70 -32.75
N GLY A 500 11.47 -26.63 -31.41
CA GLY A 500 12.40 -26.00 -30.47
C GLY A 500 11.77 -24.93 -29.59
N LEU A 501 12.62 -24.18 -28.89
CA LEU A 501 12.23 -23.11 -28.02
C LEU A 501 11.88 -21.85 -28.81
N LEU A 502 10.64 -21.37 -28.70
CA LEU A 502 10.24 -20.08 -29.24
C LEU A 502 10.38 -19.02 -28.17
N THR A 503 11.06 -17.94 -28.48
CA THR A 503 11.14 -16.74 -27.65
C THR A 503 10.60 -15.54 -28.39
N ASP A 504 9.93 -14.63 -27.68
CA ASP A 504 9.46 -13.35 -28.20
C ASP A 504 9.44 -12.29 -27.11
N ASP A 505 9.53 -11.02 -27.52
CA ASP A 505 9.58 -9.87 -26.62
C ASP A 505 8.49 -8.82 -26.96
N PRO A 506 7.21 -9.15 -26.75
CA PRO A 506 6.10 -8.27 -27.10
C PRO A 506 6.17 -6.93 -26.38
N VAL A 507 5.85 -5.86 -27.13
CA VAL A 507 5.69 -4.50 -26.61
C VAL A 507 4.25 -4.08 -26.78
N GLY A 508 3.64 -3.55 -25.71
CA GLY A 508 2.29 -3.03 -25.71
C GLY A 508 2.23 -1.59 -25.20
N PHE A 509 1.36 -0.78 -25.75
CA PHE A 509 1.05 0.53 -25.20
C PHE A 509 -0.41 0.91 -25.45
N GLY A 510 -0.90 1.86 -24.68
CA GLY A 510 -2.27 2.27 -24.80
C GLY A 510 -2.68 3.31 -23.77
N ALA A 511 -3.99 3.53 -23.76
CA ALA A 511 -4.63 4.46 -22.87
C ALA A 511 -5.89 3.83 -22.26
N GLY A 512 -6.27 4.32 -21.10
CA GLY A 512 -7.53 3.92 -20.51
C GLY A 512 -8.10 4.97 -19.58
N VAL A 513 -9.33 4.74 -19.20
CA VAL A 513 -10.05 5.53 -18.22
C VAL A 513 -10.83 4.60 -17.31
N PHE A 514 -10.87 4.91 -16.05
CA PHE A 514 -11.86 4.36 -15.13
C PHE A 514 -12.49 5.52 -14.35
N PHE A 515 -13.78 5.43 -14.15
CA PHE A 515 -14.55 6.49 -13.50
C PHE A 515 -15.64 5.91 -12.60
N ASP A 516 -15.75 6.50 -11.42
CA ASP A 516 -16.70 6.13 -10.39
C ASP A 516 -18.04 6.82 -10.64
N THR A 517 -19.12 6.07 -10.51
CA THR A 517 -20.49 6.55 -10.63
C THR A 517 -21.32 6.00 -9.47
N ARG A 518 -22.55 6.46 -9.32
CA ARG A 518 -23.48 5.89 -8.33
C ARG A 518 -23.80 4.42 -8.56
N ALA A 519 -23.68 3.92 -9.78
CA ALA A 519 -23.90 2.51 -10.12
C ALA A 519 -22.67 1.65 -9.90
N GLY A 520 -21.47 2.22 -9.93
CA GLY A 520 -20.19 1.53 -9.82
C GLY A 520 -19.11 2.17 -10.68
N ILE A 521 -17.97 1.52 -10.74
CA ILE A 521 -16.79 1.98 -11.50
C ILE A 521 -16.83 1.35 -12.90
N PHE A 522 -16.85 2.18 -13.93
CA PHE A 522 -16.69 1.78 -15.32
C PHE A 522 -15.23 1.94 -15.72
N SER A 523 -14.73 1.01 -16.50
CA SER A 523 -13.38 1.06 -17.06
C SER A 523 -13.41 0.81 -18.55
N PHE A 524 -12.59 1.56 -19.28
CA PHE A 524 -12.36 1.39 -20.70
C PHE A 524 -10.85 1.40 -20.97
N ASN A 525 -10.38 0.48 -21.78
CA ASN A 525 -8.98 0.37 -22.15
C ASN A 525 -8.85 0.18 -23.66
N TYR A 526 -7.97 0.95 -24.27
CA TYR A 526 -7.54 0.83 -25.66
C TYR A 526 -6.06 0.43 -25.66
N GLY A 527 -5.74 -0.73 -26.23
CA GLY A 527 -4.39 -1.26 -26.24
C GLY A 527 -3.94 -1.70 -27.62
N LEU A 528 -2.70 -1.37 -27.95
CA LEU A 528 -1.98 -1.82 -29.13
C LEU A 528 -0.78 -2.62 -28.66
N ALA A 529 -0.47 -3.73 -29.36
CA ALA A 529 0.73 -4.49 -29.08
C ALA A 529 1.40 -4.97 -30.38
N ARG A 530 2.71 -5.14 -30.30
CA ARG A 530 3.51 -5.83 -31.29
C ARG A 530 3.92 -7.19 -30.73
N GLN A 531 3.72 -8.23 -31.50
CA GLN A 531 4.17 -9.59 -31.24
C GLN A 531 4.95 -10.08 -32.46
N PHE A 532 6.11 -10.65 -32.26
CA PHE A 532 7.08 -10.94 -33.30
C PHE A 532 7.41 -9.68 -34.12
N ASP A 533 7.75 -9.84 -35.40
CA ASP A 533 8.03 -8.74 -36.33
C ASP A 533 6.77 -8.13 -36.99
N ASN A 534 5.57 -8.46 -36.45
CA ASN A 534 4.33 -7.92 -36.98
C ASN A 534 4.22 -6.40 -36.73
N PRO A 535 3.87 -5.60 -37.73
CA PRO A 535 3.75 -4.16 -37.55
C PRO A 535 2.56 -3.83 -36.63
N MET A 536 2.72 -2.79 -35.79
CA MET A 536 1.62 -2.24 -35.04
C MET A 536 0.67 -1.50 -35.95
N LEU A 537 -0.56 -1.98 -36.07
CA LEU A 537 -1.58 -1.36 -36.89
C LEU A 537 -2.75 -0.95 -35.98
N LEU A 538 -3.24 0.28 -36.12
CA LEU A 538 -4.37 0.79 -35.34
C LEU A 538 -5.63 -0.09 -35.44
N ARG A 539 -5.84 -0.75 -36.59
CA ARG A 539 -6.94 -1.71 -36.77
C ARG A 539 -6.85 -2.96 -35.91
N ASN A 540 -5.67 -3.26 -35.37
CA ASN A 540 -5.41 -4.43 -34.51
C ASN A 540 -5.56 -4.08 -33.03
N ALA A 541 -6.00 -2.86 -32.72
CA ALA A 541 -6.20 -2.42 -31.32
C ALA A 541 -7.24 -3.28 -30.62
N ARG A 542 -6.97 -3.55 -29.35
CA ARG A 542 -7.91 -4.25 -28.47
C ARG A 542 -8.63 -3.26 -27.58
N LEU A 543 -9.95 -3.31 -27.64
CA LEU A 543 -10.84 -2.56 -26.78
C LEU A 543 -11.35 -3.45 -25.68
N SER A 544 -11.24 -2.99 -24.44
CA SER A 544 -11.74 -3.72 -23.29
C SER A 544 -12.62 -2.81 -22.44
N PHE A 545 -13.75 -3.33 -22.03
CA PHE A 545 -14.70 -2.65 -21.17
C PHE A 545 -14.87 -3.44 -19.88
N GLY A 546 -14.97 -2.75 -18.74
CA GLY A 546 -15.19 -3.37 -17.44
C GLY A 546 -16.18 -2.56 -16.61
N PHE A 547 -16.89 -3.26 -15.73
CA PHE A 547 -17.79 -2.67 -14.74
C PHE A 547 -17.55 -3.32 -13.38
N SER A 548 -17.50 -2.51 -12.33
CA SER A 548 -17.32 -2.97 -10.94
C SER A 548 -18.28 -2.20 -10.02
N SER A 549 -19.06 -2.91 -9.22
CA SER A 549 -19.95 -2.31 -8.21
C SER A 549 -19.52 -2.71 -6.80
N LEU A 550 -19.61 -1.77 -5.85
CA LEU A 550 -19.39 -1.97 -4.41
C LEU A 550 -20.74 -2.01 -3.70
N PHE A 551 -20.99 -3.01 -2.84
CA PHE A 551 -22.25 -3.14 -2.08
C PHE A 551 -22.04 -3.69 -0.66
#